data_2a6969fd9d7eb62e5f0baeea1cff9ed0
#
_entry.id   2a6969fd9d7eb62e5f0baeea1cff9ed0
#
_cell.length_a   1.000
_cell.length_b   1.000
_cell.length_c   1.000
_cell.angle_alpha   90.00
_cell.angle_beta   90.00
_cell.angle_gamma   90.00
#
_symmetry.space_group_name_H-M   'P 1'
#
loop_
_entity.id
_entity.type
_entity.pdbx_description
1 polymer ?
#
loop_
_entity_poly.entity_id
_entity_poly.type
_entity_poly.pdbx_seq_one_letter_code
_entity_poly.pdbx_strand_id
1 'polypeptide(L)'
;MIFMGFFKNIMYLDGNNSVKILNKKTKYFLLLFMPKYGCSTKNIFSKVKKYSKPLKNIKNKLNNLGSLKNDLQDIVIKKYPKLKKPIEFLENQPGINFVKMTGSGSCFVAYSKSRNSIINSIKKFRKNYPKYWSVLSKTI
;
A
#
# COMPACT_ATOMS: atom_id res chain seq x y z
N MET A 1 -4.25 10.84 -5.43
CA MET A 1 -4.47 9.39 -5.21
C MET A 1 -3.91 8.61 -6.40
N ILE A 2 -3.17 7.54 -6.17
CA ILE A 2 -2.61 6.70 -7.24
C ILE A 2 -3.36 5.38 -7.24
N PHE A 3 -3.93 5.02 -8.39
CA PHE A 3 -4.61 3.75 -8.60
C PHE A 3 -3.70 2.81 -9.39
N MET A 4 -3.46 1.62 -8.85
CA MET A 4 -2.78 0.53 -9.55
C MET A 4 -3.72 -0.68 -9.49
N GLY A 5 -4.37 -1.02 -10.58
CA GLY A 5 -5.21 -2.20 -10.48
C GLY A 5 -5.97 -2.60 -11.74
N PHE A 6 -6.98 -1.91 -12.13
CA PHE A 6 -7.85 -2.35 -13.23
C PHE A 6 -7.37 -2.02 -14.64
N PHE A 7 -6.34 -1.19 -14.76
CA PHE A 7 -5.83 -0.73 -16.06
C PHE A 7 -4.37 -1.11 -16.24
N LYS A 8 -3.98 -1.39 -17.45
CA LYS A 8 -2.59 -1.74 -17.81
C LYS A 8 -1.58 -0.61 -17.54
N ASN A 9 -2.03 0.56 -17.15
CA ASN A 9 -1.23 1.77 -16.93
C ASN A 9 -1.41 2.29 -15.51
N ILE A 10 -0.42 3.02 -15.01
CA ILE A 10 -0.54 3.77 -13.77
C ILE A 10 -1.44 4.97 -14.00
N MET A 11 -2.43 5.13 -13.15
CA MET A 11 -3.32 6.29 -13.15
C MET A 11 -3.19 7.05 -11.86
N TYR A 12 -3.32 8.35 -11.92
CA TYR A 12 -3.46 9.16 -10.72
C TYR A 12 -4.60 10.17 -10.86
N LEU A 13 -5.21 10.49 -9.74
CA LEU A 13 -6.22 11.51 -9.62
C LEU A 13 -5.57 12.78 -9.08
N ASP A 14 -5.65 13.89 -9.82
CA ASP A 14 -5.18 15.18 -9.32
C ASP A 14 -6.23 15.87 -8.42
N GLY A 15 -5.85 17.00 -7.83
CA GLY A 15 -6.72 17.75 -6.92
C GLY A 15 -7.99 18.33 -7.59
N ASN A 16 -8.07 18.30 -8.91
CA ASN A 16 -9.21 18.76 -9.69
C ASN A 16 -10.10 17.60 -10.16
N ASN A 17 -9.95 16.41 -9.56
CA ASN A 17 -10.64 15.17 -9.92
C ASN A 17 -10.38 14.71 -11.37
N SER A 18 -9.34 15.20 -12.03
CA SER A 18 -8.96 14.68 -13.34
C SER A 18 -8.09 13.45 -13.20
N VAL A 19 -8.42 12.40 -13.98
CA VAL A 19 -7.65 11.15 -14.05
C VAL A 19 -6.59 11.30 -15.13
N LYS A 20 -5.31 11.21 -14.75
CA LYS A 20 -4.20 11.18 -15.69
C LYS A 20 -3.64 9.79 -15.83
N ILE A 21 -3.58 9.29 -17.04
CA ILE A 21 -3.00 7.99 -17.37
C ILE A 21 -1.53 8.19 -17.70
N LEU A 22 -0.70 7.40 -17.05
CA LEU A 22 0.74 7.43 -17.26
C LEU A 22 1.12 6.14 -17.99
N ASN A 23 1.66 6.28 -19.19
CA ASN A 23 2.10 5.18 -20.05
C ASN A 23 3.33 4.45 -19.46
N LYS A 24 3.23 4.05 -18.20
CA LYS A 24 4.27 3.31 -17.49
C LYS A 24 3.70 2.01 -16.94
N LYS A 25 4.19 0.90 -17.47
CA LYS A 25 3.90 -0.44 -16.95
C LYS A 25 4.90 -0.76 -15.85
N THR A 26 4.41 -1.05 -14.66
CA THR A 26 5.26 -1.54 -13.57
C THR A 26 4.68 -2.84 -13.06
N LYS A 27 5.37 -3.94 -13.27
CA LYS A 27 4.98 -5.25 -12.74
C LYS A 27 5.42 -5.37 -11.29
N TYR A 28 4.45 -5.58 -10.41
CA TYR A 28 4.66 -6.00 -9.04
C TYR A 28 3.85 -7.24 -8.72
N PHE A 29 4.43 -8.10 -7.90
CA PHE A 29 3.72 -9.15 -7.16
C PHE A 29 3.35 -8.55 -5.81
N LEU A 30 2.14 -8.85 -5.37
CA LEU A 30 1.51 -8.18 -4.23
C LEU A 30 1.14 -9.20 -3.17
N LEU A 31 1.40 -8.87 -1.92
CA LEU A 31 0.83 -9.53 -0.76
C LEU A 31 -0.09 -8.53 -0.05
N LEU A 32 -1.39 -8.77 -0.13
CA LEU A 32 -2.37 -7.99 0.61
C LEU A 32 -2.58 -8.66 1.97
N PHE A 33 -2.68 -7.85 3.01
CA PHE A 33 -3.02 -8.35 4.34
C PHE A 33 -3.86 -7.33 5.11
N MET A 34 -4.72 -7.84 5.96
CA MET A 34 -5.52 -6.99 6.85
C MET A 34 -5.88 -7.74 8.14
N PRO A 35 -6.07 -7.02 9.27
CA PRO A 35 -6.59 -7.61 10.49
C PRO A 35 -8.07 -7.98 10.30
N LYS A 36 -8.62 -8.78 11.21
CA LYS A 36 -10.05 -9.13 11.21
C LYS A 36 -10.99 -7.96 11.55
N TYR A 37 -10.44 -6.85 12.03
CA TYR A 37 -11.22 -5.63 12.33
C TYR A 37 -11.04 -4.59 11.21
N GLY A 38 -12.10 -3.87 10.90
CA GLY A 38 -12.07 -2.77 9.93
C GLY A 38 -11.66 -1.43 10.55
N CYS A 39 -11.24 -0.50 9.70
CA CYS A 39 -11.08 0.91 10.07
C CYS A 39 -12.31 1.69 9.59
N SER A 40 -12.97 2.44 10.49
CA SER A 40 -14.01 3.37 10.07
C SER A 40 -13.40 4.50 9.26
N THR A 41 -13.69 4.54 7.97
CA THR A 41 -13.22 5.57 7.03
C THR A 41 -13.51 6.97 7.55
N LYS A 42 -14.76 7.24 7.97
CA LYS A 42 -15.17 8.52 8.54
C LYS A 42 -14.29 8.94 9.73
N ASN A 43 -14.01 7.99 10.64
CA ASN A 43 -13.24 8.26 11.85
C ASN A 43 -11.74 8.47 11.54
N ILE A 44 -11.19 7.87 10.48
CA ILE A 44 -9.81 8.11 10.06
C ILE A 44 -9.69 9.47 9.40
N PHE A 45 -10.58 9.80 8.47
CA PHE A 45 -10.58 11.11 7.79
C PHE A 45 -10.77 12.29 8.75
N SER A 46 -11.63 12.16 9.78
CA SER A 46 -11.85 13.23 10.77
C SER A 46 -10.60 13.57 11.60
N LYS A 47 -9.60 12.71 11.62
CA LYS A 47 -8.33 12.92 12.33
C LYS A 47 -7.23 13.55 11.48
N VAL A 48 -7.48 13.78 10.21
CA VAL A 48 -6.52 14.45 9.32
C VAL A 48 -6.48 15.93 9.63
N LYS A 49 -5.37 16.39 10.19
CA LYS A 49 -5.14 17.81 10.47
C LYS A 49 -4.55 18.57 9.28
N LYS A 50 -3.80 17.88 8.44
CA LYS A 50 -3.12 18.48 7.28
C LYS A 50 -2.86 17.39 6.23
N TYR A 51 -3.18 17.70 4.99
CA TYR A 51 -2.84 16.85 3.84
C TYR A 51 -1.47 17.19 3.30
N SER A 52 -0.79 16.21 2.75
CA SER A 52 0.44 16.41 1.98
C SER A 52 0.19 17.34 0.80
N LYS A 53 1.17 18.17 0.49
CA LYS A 53 1.08 19.05 -0.70
C LYS A 53 0.93 18.20 -1.97
N PRO A 54 0.17 18.70 -2.98
CA PRO A 54 0.06 18.04 -4.28
C PRO A 54 1.44 17.75 -4.87
N LEU A 55 1.57 16.58 -5.50
CA LEU A 55 2.84 16.16 -6.09
C LEU A 55 3.16 17.03 -7.32
N LYS A 56 4.18 17.87 -7.21
CA LYS A 56 4.81 18.49 -8.37
C LYS A 56 5.73 17.44 -9.02
N ASN A 57 5.71 17.29 -10.35
CA ASN A 57 6.55 16.35 -11.13
C ASN A 57 6.34 14.86 -10.79
N ILE A 58 5.14 14.39 -10.96
CA ILE A 58 4.76 12.97 -10.76
C ILE A 58 5.64 11.99 -11.53
N LYS A 59 6.04 12.31 -12.78
CA LYS A 59 6.88 11.41 -13.60
C LYS A 59 8.16 10.96 -12.87
N ASN A 60 8.83 11.85 -12.17
CA ASN A 60 10.06 11.53 -11.43
C ASN A 60 9.78 10.70 -10.17
N LYS A 61 8.66 10.95 -9.49
CA LYS A 61 8.27 10.21 -8.28
C LYS A 61 7.75 8.81 -8.54
N LEU A 62 7.26 8.54 -9.75
CA LEU A 62 6.84 7.19 -10.17
C LEU A 62 8.00 6.19 -10.28
N ASN A 63 9.23 6.65 -10.35
CA ASN A 63 10.40 5.77 -10.31
C ASN A 63 10.61 5.19 -8.90
N ASN A 64 10.07 5.83 -7.88
CA ASN A 64 10.11 5.36 -6.50
C ASN A 64 8.72 5.43 -5.84
N LEU A 65 7.85 4.49 -6.20
CA LEU A 65 6.50 4.37 -5.65
C LEU A 65 6.51 4.19 -4.12
N GLY A 66 7.57 3.59 -3.59
CA GLY A 66 7.75 3.42 -2.15
C GLY A 66 7.88 4.74 -1.38
N SER A 67 8.32 5.83 -2.03
CA SER A 67 8.43 7.14 -1.39
C SER A 67 7.11 7.91 -1.29
N LEU A 68 6.08 7.45 -2.00
CA LEU A 68 4.76 8.09 -1.96
C LEU A 68 4.09 7.84 -0.60
N LYS A 69 3.58 8.91 0.00
CA LYS A 69 2.87 8.82 1.29
C LYS A 69 1.37 8.58 1.11
N ASN A 70 0.81 7.84 2.04
CA ASN A 70 -0.62 7.84 2.32
C ASN A 70 -0.82 8.58 3.65
N ASP A 71 -1.38 9.79 3.61
CA ASP A 71 -1.54 10.65 4.78
C ASP A 71 -2.38 10.02 5.90
N LEU A 72 -3.19 9.01 5.57
CA LEU A 72 -4.02 8.29 6.52
C LEU A 72 -3.26 7.17 7.24
N GLN A 73 -2.12 6.71 6.69
CA GLN A 73 -1.40 5.53 7.21
C GLN A 73 -0.89 5.76 8.63
N ASP A 74 -0.26 6.90 8.89
CA ASP A 74 0.26 7.24 10.23
C ASP A 74 -0.86 7.33 11.27
N ILE A 75 -2.02 7.86 10.86
CA ILE A 75 -3.21 7.96 11.71
C ILE A 75 -3.73 6.57 12.08
N VAL A 76 -3.80 5.67 11.08
CA VAL A 76 -4.24 4.28 11.28
C VAL A 76 -3.27 3.53 12.19
N ILE A 77 -1.96 3.62 11.94
CA ILE A 77 -0.94 2.97 12.77
C ILE A 77 -0.97 3.49 14.21
N LYS A 78 -1.14 4.81 14.41
CA LYS A 78 -1.29 5.40 15.74
C LYS A 78 -2.52 4.91 16.46
N LYS A 79 -3.66 4.77 15.76
CA LYS A 79 -4.90 4.26 16.33
C LYS A 79 -4.87 2.76 16.59
N TYR A 80 -4.19 2.00 15.74
CA TYR A 80 -4.09 0.55 15.80
C TYR A 80 -2.62 0.09 15.83
N PRO A 81 -1.91 0.31 16.94
CA PRO A 81 -0.46 0.08 17.03
C PRO A 81 -0.05 -1.37 16.79
N LYS A 82 -0.96 -2.32 16.96
CA LYS A 82 -0.74 -3.75 16.63
C LYS A 82 -0.43 -3.99 15.15
N LEU A 83 -0.77 -3.06 14.26
CA LEU A 83 -0.45 -3.13 12.83
C LEU A 83 1.03 -2.90 12.54
N LYS A 84 1.76 -2.24 13.44
CA LYS A 84 3.17 -1.90 13.24
C LYS A 84 4.04 -3.15 13.04
N LYS A 85 3.90 -4.15 13.92
CA LYS A 85 4.68 -5.40 13.85
C LYS A 85 4.54 -6.18 12.53
N PRO A 86 3.33 -6.48 12.01
CA PRO A 86 3.20 -7.16 10.72
C PRO A 86 3.69 -6.33 9.53
N ILE A 87 3.60 -4.99 9.58
CA ILE A 87 4.16 -4.11 8.56
C ILE A 87 5.69 -4.21 8.56
N GLU A 88 6.34 -3.97 9.69
CA GLU A 88 7.79 -4.07 9.87
C GLU A 88 8.32 -5.47 9.51
N PHE A 89 7.59 -6.52 9.90
CA PHE A 89 7.94 -7.89 9.53
C PHE A 89 8.04 -8.06 8.01
N LEU A 90 7.06 -7.53 7.26
CA LEU A 90 7.07 -7.63 5.80
C LEU A 90 8.10 -6.70 5.16
N GLU A 91 8.30 -5.49 5.68
CA GLU A 91 9.33 -4.56 5.18
C GLU A 91 10.74 -5.18 5.28
N ASN A 92 10.99 -6.00 6.31
CA ASN A 92 12.25 -6.68 6.53
C ASN A 92 12.40 -8.02 5.77
N GLN A 93 11.40 -8.46 4.97
CA GLN A 93 11.56 -9.68 4.18
C GLN A 93 12.41 -9.44 2.93
N PRO A 94 13.32 -10.36 2.59
CA PRO A 94 14.14 -10.27 1.39
C PRO A 94 13.29 -10.10 0.12
N GLY A 95 13.61 -9.08 -0.67
CA GLY A 95 12.96 -8.80 -1.94
C GLY A 95 11.59 -8.12 -1.84
N ILE A 96 11.14 -7.72 -0.64
CA ILE A 96 10.04 -6.76 -0.50
C ILE A 96 10.60 -5.36 -0.76
N ASN A 97 9.99 -4.66 -1.70
CA ASN A 97 10.43 -3.33 -2.09
C ASN A 97 9.87 -2.23 -1.15
N PHE A 98 8.62 -2.37 -0.76
CA PHE A 98 7.95 -1.48 0.19
C PHE A 98 6.60 -2.06 0.63
N VAL A 99 6.07 -1.55 1.74
CA VAL A 99 4.72 -1.87 2.25
C VAL A 99 3.93 -0.57 2.40
N LYS A 100 2.68 -0.56 1.92
CA LYS A 100 1.81 0.63 1.98
C LYS A 100 0.38 0.26 2.34
N MET A 101 -0.26 1.14 3.08
CA MET A 101 -1.69 1.04 3.33
C MET A 101 -2.47 1.45 2.08
N THR A 102 -3.54 0.72 1.76
CA THR A 102 -4.47 1.08 0.69
C THR A 102 -5.69 1.81 1.25
N GLY A 103 -6.06 2.90 0.59
CA GLY A 103 -7.20 3.71 0.99
C GLY A 103 -7.09 4.24 2.43
N SER A 104 -8.19 4.15 3.17
CA SER A 104 -8.29 4.54 4.60
C SER A 104 -7.91 3.42 5.58
N GLY A 105 -7.40 2.30 5.07
CA GLY A 105 -7.06 1.12 5.88
C GLY A 105 -8.30 0.22 6.06
N SER A 106 -8.19 -0.90 6.72
CA SER A 106 -7.04 -1.50 7.42
C SER A 106 -6.20 -2.42 6.54
N CYS A 107 -6.41 -2.41 5.22
CA CYS A 107 -5.66 -3.25 4.29
C CYS A 107 -4.30 -2.63 3.95
N PHE A 108 -3.26 -3.44 4.03
CA PHE A 108 -1.89 -3.12 3.63
C PHE A 108 -1.46 -4.01 2.48
N VAL A 109 -0.55 -3.49 1.66
CA VAL A 109 0.00 -4.19 0.50
C VAL A 109 1.51 -4.14 0.57
N ALA A 110 2.14 -5.32 0.57
CA ALA A 110 3.57 -5.46 0.34
C ALA A 110 3.81 -5.68 -1.16
N TYR A 111 4.78 -4.97 -1.69
CA TYR A 111 5.13 -4.95 -3.12
C TYR A 111 6.48 -5.60 -3.33
N SER A 112 6.58 -6.49 -4.32
CA SER A 112 7.83 -7.12 -4.73
C SER A 112 7.91 -7.22 -6.26
N LYS A 113 9.11 -7.00 -6.81
CA LYS A 113 9.39 -7.31 -8.22
C LYS A 113 9.66 -8.81 -8.43
N SER A 114 9.93 -9.55 -7.36
CA SER A 114 10.22 -10.98 -7.37
C SER A 114 9.01 -11.81 -6.94
N ARG A 115 8.55 -12.70 -7.83
CA ARG A 115 7.49 -13.65 -7.53
C ARG A 115 7.88 -14.60 -6.39
N ASN A 116 9.11 -15.09 -6.39
CA ASN A 116 9.58 -16.02 -5.35
C ASN A 116 9.65 -15.35 -3.98
N SER A 117 10.14 -14.10 -3.92
CA SER A 117 10.20 -13.34 -2.67
C SER A 117 8.82 -13.15 -2.05
N ILE A 118 7.81 -12.78 -2.84
CA ILE A 118 6.46 -12.55 -2.31
C ILE A 118 5.80 -13.86 -1.84
N ILE A 119 6.04 -14.98 -2.54
CA ILE A 119 5.54 -16.31 -2.16
C ILE A 119 6.19 -16.76 -0.84
N ASN A 120 7.48 -16.57 -0.67
CA ASN A 120 8.17 -16.91 0.57
C ASN A 120 7.70 -16.01 1.72
N SER A 121 7.49 -14.73 1.44
CA SER A 121 7.00 -13.77 2.42
C SER A 121 5.61 -14.12 2.94
N ILE A 122 4.66 -14.53 2.06
CA ILE A 122 3.31 -14.91 2.53
C ILE A 122 3.31 -16.19 3.36
N LYS A 123 4.14 -17.17 3.02
CA LYS A 123 4.28 -18.40 3.83
C LYS A 123 4.73 -18.08 5.25
N LYS A 124 5.79 -17.25 5.38
CA LYS A 124 6.29 -16.79 6.68
C LYS A 124 5.29 -15.91 7.41
N PHE A 125 4.61 -15.00 6.67
CA PHE A 125 3.60 -14.12 7.24
C PHE A 125 2.44 -14.89 7.86
N ARG A 126 1.89 -15.85 7.15
CA ARG A 126 0.79 -16.70 7.66
C ARG A 126 1.17 -17.49 8.90
N LYS A 127 2.42 -17.97 8.98
CA LYS A 127 2.94 -18.66 10.17
C LYS A 127 3.03 -17.72 11.37
N ASN A 128 3.52 -16.49 11.18
CA ASN A 128 3.75 -15.54 12.28
C ASN A 128 2.49 -14.75 12.66
N TYR A 129 1.58 -14.54 11.70
CA TYR A 129 0.38 -13.73 11.84
C TYR A 129 -0.89 -14.47 11.38
N PRO A 130 -1.22 -15.65 11.96
CA PRO A 130 -2.33 -16.50 11.47
C PRO A 130 -3.71 -15.85 11.63
N LYS A 131 -3.82 -14.82 12.47
CA LYS A 131 -5.07 -14.07 12.68
C LYS A 131 -5.34 -13.01 11.60
N TYR A 132 -4.37 -12.73 10.73
CA TYR A 132 -4.53 -11.78 9.63
C TYR A 132 -5.01 -12.50 8.37
N TRP A 133 -5.99 -11.91 7.70
CA TRP A 133 -6.31 -12.32 6.33
C TRP A 133 -5.17 -11.91 5.40
N SER A 134 -4.81 -12.77 4.47
CA SER A 134 -3.76 -12.46 3.49
C SER A 134 -3.96 -13.19 2.17
N VAL A 135 -3.65 -12.52 1.07
CA VAL A 135 -3.78 -13.04 -0.29
C VAL A 135 -2.66 -12.53 -1.19
N LEU A 136 -2.28 -13.35 -2.16
CA LEU A 136 -1.37 -12.95 -3.25
C LEU A 136 -2.15 -12.38 -4.42
N SER A 137 -1.57 -11.37 -5.06
CA SER A 137 -2.05 -10.76 -6.29
C SER A 137 -0.88 -10.28 -7.14
N LYS A 138 -1.18 -9.67 -8.26
CA LYS A 138 -0.18 -9.01 -9.12
C LYS A 138 -0.81 -7.81 -9.80
N THR A 139 0.02 -6.83 -10.18
CA THR A 139 -0.41 -5.78 -11.12
C THR A 139 -0.52 -6.37 -12.53
N ILE A 140 -1.43 -5.82 -13.32
CA ILE A 140 -1.70 -6.26 -14.69
C ILE A 140 -0.70 -5.62 -15.65
#